data_2cbc6f4045bd81e20b18e5fb319742fc
#
_entry.id   2cbc6f4045bd81e20b18e5fb319742fc
#
_cell.length_a   1.000
_cell.length_b   1.000
_cell.length_c   1.000
_cell.angle_alpha   90.00
_cell.angle_beta   90.00
_cell.angle_gamma   90.00
#
_symmetry.space_group_name_H-M   'P 1'
#
loop_
_entity.id
_entity.type
_entity.pdbx_description
1 polymer ?
#
loop_
_entity_poly.entity_id
_entity_poly.type
_entity_poly.pdbx_seq_one_letter_code
_entity_poly.pdbx_strand_id
1 'polypeptide(L)'
;MEEVGIPSIETWTEAQRALLRQLILRGQQTIAELARDQAVSVPFITKALNELIASGWVCEVGRKENYARRAPRLYFLNAKRAYFLGIDMGHLWMSLCICDLCGTIIYAHSRMAFY
;
A
#
# COMPACT_ATOMS: atom_id res chain seq x y z
N MET A 1 8.52 28.82 15.51
CA MET A 1 8.66 27.36 15.28
C MET A 1 7.51 26.94 14.39
N GLU A 2 7.82 26.60 13.15
CA GLU A 2 6.78 26.10 12.25
C GLU A 2 6.22 24.79 12.80
N GLU A 3 4.91 24.72 12.98
CA GLU A 3 4.29 23.46 13.24
C GLU A 3 4.61 22.52 12.07
N VAL A 4 5.36 21.47 12.37
CA VAL A 4 5.45 20.35 11.46
C VAL A 4 4.04 19.74 11.45
N GLY A 5 3.22 20.16 10.49
CA GLY A 5 1.90 19.59 10.34
C GLY A 5 2.04 18.08 10.20
N ILE A 6 1.54 17.34 11.19
CA ILE A 6 1.28 15.92 11.00
C ILE A 6 0.34 15.87 9.80
N PRO A 7 0.75 15.21 8.68
CA PRO A 7 -0.16 15.07 7.57
C PRO A 7 -1.48 14.53 8.10
N SER A 8 -2.56 15.22 7.83
CA SER A 8 -3.89 14.74 8.21
C SER A 8 -3.99 13.28 7.78
N ILE A 9 -4.32 12.42 8.71
CA ILE A 9 -4.66 11.05 8.37
C ILE A 9 -5.76 11.16 7.34
N GLU A 10 -5.44 10.84 6.09
CA GLU A 10 -6.41 10.90 5.01
C GLU A 10 -7.61 10.03 5.43
N THR A 11 -8.76 10.66 5.51
CA THR A 11 -9.97 9.93 5.85
C THR A 11 -10.44 9.21 4.61
N TRP A 12 -10.09 7.94 4.49
CA TRP A 12 -10.57 7.12 3.40
C TRP A 12 -12.07 6.84 3.55
N THR A 13 -12.76 6.79 2.42
CA THR A 13 -14.13 6.30 2.39
C THR A 13 -14.14 4.81 2.73
N GLU A 14 -15.29 4.28 3.08
CA GLU A 14 -15.44 2.85 3.35
C GLU A 14 -15.10 2.01 2.12
N ALA A 15 -15.49 2.47 0.93
CA ALA A 15 -15.15 1.82 -0.33
C ALA A 15 -13.63 1.75 -0.55
N GLN A 16 -12.92 2.84 -0.27
CA GLN A 16 -11.46 2.89 -0.38
C GLN A 16 -10.78 1.96 0.63
N ARG A 17 -11.26 1.92 1.86
CA ARG A 17 -10.73 1.02 2.90
C ARG A 17 -10.92 -0.44 2.52
N ALA A 18 -12.10 -0.79 2.03
CA ALA A 18 -12.39 -2.15 1.61
C ALA A 18 -11.48 -2.58 0.45
N LEU A 19 -11.24 -1.68 -0.50
CA LEU A 19 -10.35 -1.94 -1.62
C LEU A 19 -8.90 -2.14 -1.17
N LEU A 20 -8.39 -1.26 -0.31
CA LEU A 20 -7.03 -1.39 0.23
C LEU A 20 -6.87 -2.68 1.02
N ARG A 21 -7.84 -3.03 1.86
CA ARG A 21 -7.83 -4.28 2.62
C ARG A 21 -7.76 -5.49 1.72
N GLN A 22 -8.53 -5.50 0.64
CA GLN A 22 -8.54 -6.60 -0.30
C GLN A 22 -7.20 -6.75 -1.02
N LEU A 23 -6.58 -5.66 -1.46
CA LEU A 23 -5.26 -5.69 -2.04
C LEU A 23 -4.22 -6.24 -1.06
N ILE A 24 -4.27 -5.82 0.20
CA ILE A 24 -3.36 -6.32 1.25
C ILE A 24 -3.52 -7.82 1.46
N LEU A 25 -4.76 -8.29 1.54
CA LEU A 25 -5.05 -9.69 1.87
C LEU A 25 -4.88 -10.64 0.68
N ARG A 26 -5.15 -10.18 -0.54
CA ARG A 26 -5.15 -11.04 -1.72
C ARG A 26 -4.05 -10.75 -2.72
N GLY A 27 -3.30 -9.67 -2.55
CA GLY A 27 -2.24 -9.28 -3.47
C GLY A 27 -2.76 -8.52 -4.69
N GLN A 28 -2.02 -8.59 -5.78
CA GLN A 28 -2.35 -7.90 -7.02
C GLN A 28 -3.67 -8.39 -7.60
N GLN A 29 -4.53 -7.46 -7.99
CA GLN A 29 -5.84 -7.81 -8.54
C GLN A 29 -6.25 -6.90 -9.70
N THR A 30 -7.11 -7.43 -10.56
CA THR A 30 -7.77 -6.66 -11.63
C THR A 30 -9.01 -5.96 -11.07
N ILE A 31 -9.51 -4.97 -11.80
CA ILE A 31 -10.78 -4.29 -11.45
C ILE A 31 -11.93 -5.30 -11.37
N ALA A 32 -11.99 -6.23 -12.31
CA ALA A 32 -13.05 -7.25 -12.33
C ALA A 32 -13.01 -8.14 -11.07
N GLU A 33 -11.82 -8.55 -10.65
CA GLU A 33 -11.65 -9.36 -9.44
C GLU A 33 -12.05 -8.57 -8.19
N LEU A 34 -11.63 -7.30 -8.10
CA LEU A 34 -11.99 -6.43 -6.98
C LEU A 34 -13.51 -6.24 -6.89
N ALA A 35 -14.17 -5.97 -8.00
CA ALA A 35 -15.62 -5.76 -8.05
C ALA A 35 -16.37 -7.04 -7.69
N ARG A 36 -15.95 -8.18 -8.22
CA ARG A 36 -16.58 -9.47 -7.94
C ARG A 36 -16.48 -9.84 -6.47
N ASP A 37 -15.29 -9.74 -5.89
CA ASP A 37 -15.04 -10.16 -4.53
C ASP A 37 -15.75 -9.27 -3.50
N GLN A 38 -16.00 -8.00 -3.83
CA GLN A 38 -16.76 -7.10 -2.98
C GLN A 38 -18.26 -7.06 -3.31
N ALA A 39 -18.68 -7.80 -4.33
CA ALA A 39 -20.07 -7.84 -4.81
C ALA A 39 -20.62 -6.44 -5.14
N VAL A 40 -19.82 -5.63 -5.81
CA VAL A 40 -20.17 -4.28 -6.26
C VAL A 40 -19.95 -4.14 -7.76
N SER A 41 -20.46 -3.06 -8.33
CA SER A 41 -20.31 -2.80 -9.76
C SER A 41 -18.89 -2.38 -10.14
N VAL A 42 -18.51 -2.63 -11.38
CA VAL A 42 -17.22 -2.18 -11.92
C VAL A 42 -17.07 -0.66 -11.84
N PRO A 43 -18.08 0.15 -12.23
CA PRO A 43 -17.98 1.60 -12.07
C PRO A 43 -17.75 2.07 -10.61
N PHE A 44 -18.35 1.38 -9.65
CA PHE A 44 -18.17 1.69 -8.22
C PHE A 44 -16.72 1.47 -7.79
N ILE A 45 -16.15 0.32 -8.13
CA ILE A 45 -14.74 -0.01 -7.83
C ILE A 45 -13.80 0.93 -8.59
N THR A 46 -14.08 1.22 -9.85
CA THR A 46 -13.24 2.09 -10.67
C THR A 46 -13.13 3.49 -10.07
N LYS A 47 -14.22 4.01 -9.54
CA LYS A 47 -14.21 5.32 -8.86
C LYS A 47 -13.29 5.31 -7.64
N ALA A 48 -13.46 4.33 -6.74
CA ALA A 48 -12.65 4.20 -5.54
C ALA A 48 -11.17 3.98 -5.88
N LEU A 49 -10.90 3.14 -6.89
CA LEU A 49 -9.55 2.85 -7.36
C LEU A 49 -8.88 4.10 -7.92
N ASN A 50 -9.56 4.86 -8.76
CA ASN A 50 -9.02 6.09 -9.35
C ASN A 50 -8.71 7.14 -8.29
N GLU A 51 -9.52 7.26 -7.26
CA GLU A 51 -9.27 8.14 -6.12
C GLU A 51 -8.00 7.74 -5.36
N LEU A 52 -7.79 6.45 -5.15
CA LEU A 52 -6.58 5.93 -4.49
C LEU A 52 -5.34 6.06 -5.37
N ILE A 53 -5.48 5.93 -6.68
CA ILE A 53 -4.37 6.18 -7.62
C ILE A 53 -4.00 7.66 -7.61
N ALA A 54 -4.99 8.55 -7.66
CA ALA A 54 -4.76 9.99 -7.64
C ALA A 54 -4.06 10.45 -6.35
N SER A 55 -4.38 9.84 -5.21
CA SER A 55 -3.72 10.13 -3.93
C SER A 55 -2.42 9.35 -3.72
N GLY A 56 -2.04 8.50 -4.65
CA GLY A 56 -0.75 7.81 -4.66
C GLY A 56 -0.67 6.53 -3.85
N TRP A 57 -1.77 6.04 -3.27
CA TRP A 57 -1.75 4.83 -2.44
C TRP A 57 -1.74 3.55 -3.26
N VAL A 58 -2.29 3.57 -4.46
CA VAL A 58 -2.40 2.42 -5.36
C VAL A 58 -1.80 2.79 -6.72
N CYS A 59 -1.23 1.81 -7.39
CA CYS A 59 -0.72 1.98 -8.75
C CYS A 59 -0.94 0.73 -9.59
N GLU A 60 -0.87 0.90 -10.91
CA GLU A 60 -0.83 -0.23 -11.84
C GLU A 60 0.54 -0.88 -11.73
N VAL A 61 0.58 -2.20 -11.51
CA VAL A 61 1.81 -2.95 -11.31
C VAL A 61 2.12 -3.95 -12.43
N GLY A 62 1.22 -4.11 -13.37
CA GLY A 62 1.43 -5.01 -14.49
C GLY A 62 0.13 -5.42 -15.15
N ARG A 63 0.17 -6.51 -15.88
CA ARG A 63 -0.98 -7.11 -16.56
C ARG A 63 -1.06 -8.59 -16.24
N LYS A 64 -2.27 -9.11 -16.21
CA LYS A 64 -2.51 -10.52 -15.94
C LYS A 64 -1.98 -11.37 -17.10
N GLU A 65 -1.26 -12.42 -16.79
CA GLU A 65 -0.68 -13.33 -17.77
C GLU A 65 -1.73 -14.25 -18.40
N ASN A 66 -1.37 -14.90 -19.51
CA ASN A 66 -2.16 -15.91 -20.21
C ASN A 66 -3.45 -15.40 -20.88
N TYR A 67 -3.43 -14.17 -21.39
CA TYR A 67 -4.51 -13.62 -22.19
C TYR A 67 -4.07 -13.48 -23.65
N ALA A 68 -4.91 -13.99 -24.57
CA ALA A 68 -4.65 -13.96 -26.01
C ALA A 68 -4.76 -12.56 -26.63
N ARG A 69 -5.39 -11.63 -25.94
CA ARG A 69 -5.58 -10.23 -26.34
C ARG A 69 -5.21 -9.32 -25.18
N ARG A 70 -5.69 -8.08 -25.18
CA ARG A 70 -5.44 -7.08 -24.16
C ARG A 70 -5.65 -7.64 -22.75
N ALA A 71 -4.55 -7.98 -22.07
CA ALA A 71 -4.60 -8.51 -20.73
C ALA A 71 -5.12 -7.45 -19.74
N PRO A 72 -5.95 -7.82 -18.77
CA PRO A 72 -6.39 -6.89 -17.73
C PRO A 72 -5.21 -6.32 -16.93
N ARG A 73 -5.32 -5.07 -16.53
CA ARG A 73 -4.32 -4.42 -15.69
C ARG A 73 -4.43 -4.92 -14.26
N LEU A 74 -3.28 -5.12 -13.63
CA LEU A 74 -3.16 -5.47 -12.23
C LEU A 74 -2.83 -4.23 -11.40
N TYR A 75 -3.46 -4.12 -10.24
CA TYR A 75 -3.28 -3.02 -9.30
C TYR A 75 -2.79 -3.54 -7.96
N PHE A 76 -1.97 -2.74 -7.30
CA PHE A 76 -1.49 -3.04 -5.96
C PHE A 76 -1.10 -1.75 -5.25
N LEU A 77 -0.67 -1.87 -4.00
CA LEU A 77 -0.20 -0.74 -3.21
C LEU A 77 1.02 -0.11 -3.86
N ASN A 78 1.11 1.21 -3.82
CA ASN A 78 2.29 1.93 -4.24
C ASN A 78 3.35 1.87 -3.13
N ALA A 79 4.39 1.09 -3.34
CA ALA A 79 5.44 0.83 -2.34
C ALA A 79 6.07 2.11 -1.77
N LYS A 80 6.21 3.14 -2.59
CA LYS A 80 6.89 4.39 -2.23
C LYS A 80 5.99 5.43 -1.56
N ARG A 81 4.70 5.12 -1.37
CA ARG A 81 3.76 6.09 -0.78
C ARG A 81 4.02 6.34 0.70
N ALA A 82 4.49 5.33 1.42
CA ALA A 82 4.74 5.42 2.85
C ALA A 82 5.81 4.41 3.26
N TYR A 83 6.42 4.68 4.40
CA TYR A 83 7.45 3.82 4.98
C TYR A 83 7.12 3.57 6.44
N PHE A 84 7.53 2.40 6.93
CA PHE A 84 7.45 2.05 8.33
C PHE A 84 8.83 2.01 8.94
N LEU A 85 9.00 2.66 10.09
CA LEU A 85 10.22 2.61 10.87
C LEU A 85 9.97 1.73 12.08
N GLY A 86 10.70 0.62 12.19
CA GLY A 86 10.73 -0.24 13.36
C GLY A 86 11.96 0.05 14.19
N ILE A 87 11.78 0.20 15.49
CA ILE A 87 12.87 0.40 16.44
C ILE A 87 12.73 -0.64 17.54
N ASP A 88 13.79 -1.41 17.77
CA ASP A 88 13.89 -2.33 18.90
C ASP A 88 15.01 -1.83 19.81
N MET A 89 14.66 -1.53 21.06
CA MET A 89 15.59 -0.94 22.03
C MET A 89 15.87 -1.90 23.17
N GLY A 90 17.15 -2.25 23.32
CA GLY A 90 17.64 -2.93 24.48
C GLY A 90 18.30 -1.95 25.48
N HIS A 91 18.95 -2.49 26.49
CA HIS A 91 19.57 -1.66 27.54
C HIS A 91 20.76 -0.83 27.03
N LEU A 92 21.61 -1.42 26.22
CA LEU A 92 22.82 -0.76 25.67
C LEU A 92 22.90 -0.81 24.14
N TRP A 93 21.80 -1.17 23.49
CA TRP A 93 21.78 -1.33 22.05
C TRP A 93 20.40 -0.99 21.47
N MET A 94 20.36 -0.70 20.20
CA MET A 94 19.12 -0.63 19.46
C MET A 94 19.28 -1.21 18.06
N SER A 95 18.18 -1.60 17.48
CA SER A 95 18.09 -2.03 16.08
C SER A 95 17.06 -1.18 15.36
N LEU A 96 17.31 -0.88 14.10
CA LEU A 96 16.42 -0.11 13.25
C LEU A 96 16.08 -0.91 12.00
N CYS A 97 14.86 -0.77 11.55
CA CYS A 97 14.41 -1.33 10.28
C CYS A 97 13.47 -0.36 9.60
N ILE A 98 13.70 -0.10 8.33
CA ILE A 98 12.77 0.68 7.51
C ILE A 98 12.26 -0.23 6.40
N CYS A 99 10.94 -0.31 6.25
CA CYS A 99 10.32 -1.01 5.14
C CYS A 99 9.36 -0.08 4.39
N ASP A 100 9.13 -0.40 3.12
CA ASP A 100 8.16 0.34 2.31
C ASP A 100 6.72 -0.11 2.61
N LEU A 101 5.75 0.49 1.93
CA LEU A 101 4.33 0.18 2.13
C LEU A 101 3.99 -1.27 1.80
N CYS A 102 4.74 -1.91 0.92
CA CYS A 102 4.54 -3.32 0.55
C CYS A 102 5.29 -4.30 1.46
N GLY A 103 5.99 -3.81 2.49
CA GLY A 103 6.70 -4.63 3.45
C GLY A 103 8.13 -5.01 3.06
N THR A 104 8.65 -4.46 1.95
CA THR A 104 10.03 -4.71 1.55
C THR A 104 10.98 -3.93 2.44
N ILE A 105 11.93 -4.62 3.05
CA ILE A 105 12.94 -3.99 3.89
C ILE A 105 13.95 -3.25 2.99
N ILE A 106 14.04 -1.93 3.18
CA ILE A 106 14.96 -1.08 2.41
C ILE A 106 16.19 -0.67 3.20
N TYR A 107 16.13 -0.78 4.52
CA TYR A 107 17.26 -0.52 5.40
C TYR A 107 17.09 -1.30 6.69
N ALA A 108 18.16 -1.89 7.19
CA ALA A 108 18.17 -2.53 8.49
C ALA A 108 19.56 -2.37 9.12
N HIS A 109 19.60 -2.07 10.40
CA HIS A 109 20.82 -2.01 11.17
C HIS A 109 20.59 -2.62 12.54
N SER A 110 21.34 -3.65 12.84
CA SER A 110 21.21 -4.40 14.10
C SER A 110 22.27 -4.00 15.10
N ARG A 111 21.85 -3.85 16.34
CA ARG A 111 22.71 -3.69 17.50
C ARG A 111 23.69 -2.50 17.44
N MET A 112 23.15 -1.32 17.20
CA MET A 112 23.93 -0.09 17.42
C MET A 112 24.11 0.13 18.91
N ALA A 113 25.33 0.38 19.33
CA ALA A 113 25.62 0.66 20.75
C ALA A 113 25.30 2.12 21.09
N PHE A 114 24.83 2.32 22.32
CA PHE A 114 24.60 3.65 22.87
C PHE A 114 25.74 4.02 23.80
N TYR A 115 26.79 4.55 23.35
CA TYR A 115 27.79 5.20 24.25
C TYR A 115 28.85 5.95 23.50
#